data_72ae4d5d149d6e00945ceea68b73d2dd
#
_entry.id   72ae4d5d149d6e00945ceea68b73d2dd
#
_cell.length_a   1.000
_cell.length_b   1.000
_cell.length_c   1.000
_cell.angle_alpha   90.00
_cell.angle_beta   90.00
_cell.angle_gamma   90.00
#
_symmetry.space_group_name_H-M   'P 1'
#
loop_
_entity.id
_entity.type
_entity.pdbx_description
1 polymer ?
#
loop_
_entity_poly.entity_id
_entity_poly.type
_entity_poly.pdbx_seq_one_letter_code
_entity_poly.pdbx_strand_id
1 'polypeptide(L)'
;MADVLAIEDLHKHFGSGSHAVRANAGVTMWVGAGEVVGLLGHNGAGKTTLVNQVVGLLRPTSGSIRLDGVDAVANPALARRLTNVQAQANVPITGLTPLTAINLVGRMRGGRPRQTRRRAEELIEALDLGEWARTPAQKISGGVARLTAFAMCAVVPGSLVILDEPTNDVDPVRRRLLWDQIRLLAEAGAAVLLVTHNVREAERAVDRLTVLDHGHVIAEGTPAALVAGHGSSFVLEVSRTPGRRIEPPAGMSLTQHDAVRASVAVDSHRTTQAVEWAAHALKDGVIERYELAPISLEDVYVHLTGSTGEEVSRHAA
;
A
#
# COMPACT_ATOMS: atom_id res chain seq x y z
N MET A 1 16.22 0.54 16.64
CA MET A 1 15.13 1.53 16.82
C MET A 1 14.04 0.84 17.64
N ALA A 2 13.29 1.57 18.45
CA ALA A 2 12.20 0.96 19.20
C ALA A 2 10.99 0.79 18.28
N ASP A 3 10.32 -0.38 18.34
CA ASP A 3 9.12 -0.65 17.58
C ASP A 3 7.96 0.14 18.19
N VAL A 4 7.30 0.95 17.38
CA VAL A 4 6.06 1.67 17.74
C VAL A 4 4.86 0.72 17.64
N LEU A 5 4.82 -0.09 16.58
CA LEU A 5 3.85 -1.17 16.42
C LEU A 5 4.59 -2.51 16.40
N ALA A 6 4.17 -3.45 17.24
CA ALA A 6 4.60 -4.85 17.18
C ALA A 6 3.36 -5.76 17.21
N ILE A 7 3.28 -6.66 16.25
CA ILE A 7 2.22 -7.66 16.10
C ILE A 7 2.89 -9.03 16.10
N GLU A 8 2.41 -9.96 16.96
CA GLU A 8 2.97 -11.28 17.11
C GLU A 8 1.87 -12.33 17.03
N ASP A 9 2.01 -13.26 16.08
CA ASP A 9 1.15 -14.42 15.86
C ASP A 9 -0.36 -14.08 15.90
N LEU A 10 -0.75 -13.01 15.18
CA LEU A 10 -2.08 -12.45 15.24
C LEU A 10 -3.06 -13.26 14.39
N HIS A 11 -4.14 -13.69 15.00
CA HIS A 11 -5.21 -14.43 14.34
C HIS A 11 -6.54 -13.70 14.43
N LYS A 12 -7.32 -13.78 13.37
CA LYS A 12 -8.73 -13.38 13.34
C LYS A 12 -9.56 -14.34 12.53
N HIS A 13 -10.50 -14.97 13.21
CA HIS A 13 -11.50 -15.85 12.61
C HIS A 13 -12.88 -15.21 12.73
N PHE A 14 -13.68 -15.32 11.67
CA PHE A 14 -15.10 -14.97 11.64
C PHE A 14 -15.93 -16.22 11.40
N GLY A 15 -17.07 -16.33 12.07
CA GLY A 15 -17.93 -17.50 11.98
C GLY A 15 -17.42 -18.69 12.81
N SER A 16 -18.05 -19.85 12.63
CA SER A 16 -17.71 -21.09 13.33
C SER A 16 -17.88 -22.30 12.40
N GLY A 17 -17.21 -23.41 12.73
CA GLY A 17 -17.29 -24.67 11.97
C GLY A 17 -16.69 -24.56 10.57
N SER A 18 -17.28 -25.27 9.59
CA SER A 18 -16.81 -25.32 8.20
C SER A 18 -16.91 -24.01 7.41
N HIS A 19 -17.62 -23.02 7.93
CA HIS A 19 -17.78 -21.70 7.32
C HIS A 19 -16.91 -20.62 7.99
N ALA A 20 -15.97 -21.01 8.85
CA ALA A 20 -15.06 -20.05 9.49
C ALA A 20 -14.10 -19.46 8.45
N VAL A 21 -14.10 -18.11 8.35
CA VAL A 21 -13.16 -17.37 7.52
C VAL A 21 -11.98 -16.95 8.39
N ARG A 22 -10.77 -17.36 8.00
CA ARG A 22 -9.52 -16.96 8.64
C ARG A 22 -9.01 -15.68 7.97
N ALA A 23 -9.43 -14.54 8.47
CA ALA A 23 -9.05 -13.25 7.87
C ALA A 23 -7.60 -12.83 8.18
N ASN A 24 -7.07 -13.25 9.35
CA ASN A 24 -5.64 -13.20 9.66
C ASN A 24 -5.24 -14.53 10.32
N ALA A 25 -4.09 -15.07 9.95
CA ALA A 25 -3.66 -16.42 10.31
C ALA A 25 -2.16 -16.42 10.63
N GLY A 26 -1.79 -16.01 11.86
CA GLY A 26 -0.41 -15.95 12.33
C GLY A 26 0.34 -14.73 11.82
N VAL A 27 -0.31 -13.57 11.67
CA VAL A 27 0.35 -12.36 11.19
C VAL A 27 1.35 -11.87 12.24
N THR A 28 2.62 -11.76 11.83
CA THR A 28 3.70 -11.17 12.62
C THR A 28 4.34 -10.06 11.80
N MET A 29 4.39 -8.84 12.33
CA MET A 29 5.02 -7.69 11.70
C MET A 29 5.28 -6.58 12.71
N TRP A 30 6.13 -5.63 12.37
CA TRP A 30 6.43 -4.44 13.19
C TRP A 30 6.56 -3.18 12.35
N VAL A 31 6.43 -2.01 12.98
CA VAL A 31 6.72 -0.70 12.38
C VAL A 31 7.52 0.11 13.38
N GLY A 32 8.71 0.53 12.97
CA GLY A 32 9.62 1.34 13.77
C GLY A 32 9.28 2.83 13.77
N ALA A 33 9.78 3.56 14.77
CA ALA A 33 9.71 5.01 14.77
C ALA A 33 10.48 5.60 13.58
N GLY A 34 9.87 6.51 12.84
CA GLY A 34 10.48 7.13 11.66
C GLY A 34 10.48 6.24 10.42
N GLU A 35 9.79 5.11 10.44
CA GLU A 35 9.71 4.15 9.35
C GLU A 35 8.37 4.25 8.62
N VAL A 36 8.39 4.13 7.29
CA VAL A 36 7.22 3.93 6.44
C VAL A 36 7.17 2.48 6.00
N VAL A 37 6.26 1.70 6.55
CA VAL A 37 6.04 0.29 6.17
C VAL A 37 4.81 0.17 5.29
N GLY A 38 4.96 -0.45 4.12
CA GLY A 38 3.85 -0.77 3.24
C GLY A 38 3.23 -2.13 3.57
N LEU A 39 1.92 -2.18 3.74
CA LEU A 39 1.15 -3.42 3.82
C LEU A 39 0.45 -3.65 2.47
N LEU A 40 1.04 -4.51 1.66
CA LEU A 40 0.51 -4.89 0.35
C LEU A 40 -0.39 -6.14 0.44
N GLY A 41 -1.35 -6.24 -0.45
CA GLY A 41 -2.18 -7.43 -0.63
C GLY A 41 -3.40 -7.13 -1.50
N HIS A 42 -3.95 -8.16 -2.14
CA HIS A 42 -5.18 -8.04 -2.92
C HIS A 42 -6.40 -7.73 -2.04
N ASN A 43 -7.53 -7.44 -2.65
CA ASN A 43 -8.79 -7.26 -1.94
C ASN A 43 -9.21 -8.59 -1.29
N GLY A 44 -9.48 -8.56 0.01
CA GLY A 44 -9.76 -9.78 0.78
C GLY A 44 -8.52 -10.44 1.42
N ALA A 45 -7.30 -9.96 1.21
CA ALA A 45 -6.09 -10.49 1.82
C ALA A 45 -6.05 -10.38 3.37
N GLY A 46 -6.93 -9.57 3.98
CA GLY A 46 -7.00 -9.41 5.44
C GLY A 46 -6.50 -8.05 5.96
N LYS A 47 -6.06 -7.14 5.08
CA LYS A 47 -5.48 -5.83 5.45
C LYS A 47 -6.40 -4.99 6.35
N THR A 48 -7.65 -4.77 5.92
CA THR A 48 -8.63 -3.98 6.70
C THR A 48 -8.94 -4.64 8.04
N THR A 49 -8.98 -5.98 8.08
CA THR A 49 -9.16 -6.73 9.33
C THR A 49 -7.99 -6.49 10.28
N LEU A 50 -6.76 -6.53 9.77
CA LEU A 50 -5.55 -6.25 10.53
C LEU A 50 -5.56 -4.82 11.09
N VAL A 51 -5.82 -3.81 10.25
CA VAL A 51 -5.93 -2.40 10.66
C VAL A 51 -6.97 -2.24 11.77
N ASN A 52 -8.17 -2.81 11.63
CA ASN A 52 -9.23 -2.72 12.63
C ASN A 52 -8.84 -3.35 13.97
N GLN A 53 -7.99 -4.39 13.96
CA GLN A 53 -7.46 -4.97 15.20
C GLN A 53 -6.42 -4.04 15.85
N VAL A 54 -5.51 -3.47 15.05
CA VAL A 54 -4.48 -2.53 15.54
C VAL A 54 -5.10 -1.32 16.23
N VAL A 55 -6.17 -0.75 15.64
CA VAL A 55 -6.84 0.43 16.21
C VAL A 55 -7.87 0.09 17.29
N GLY A 56 -8.00 -1.18 17.67
CA GLY A 56 -8.90 -1.63 18.73
C GLY A 56 -10.39 -1.51 18.39
N LEU A 57 -10.75 -1.54 17.10
CA LEU A 57 -12.13 -1.64 16.62
C LEU A 57 -12.58 -3.10 16.52
N LEU A 58 -11.64 -4.02 16.36
CA LEU A 58 -11.88 -5.44 16.24
C LEU A 58 -10.96 -6.21 17.18
N ARG A 59 -11.52 -7.06 18.04
CA ARG A 59 -10.71 -7.90 18.92
C ARG A 59 -10.12 -9.08 18.15
N PRO A 60 -8.82 -9.37 18.25
CA PRO A 60 -8.22 -10.58 17.69
C PRO A 60 -8.80 -11.86 18.35
N THR A 61 -8.69 -12.98 17.64
CA THR A 61 -9.03 -14.30 18.19
C THR A 61 -7.90 -14.78 19.10
N SER A 62 -6.64 -14.57 18.68
CA SER A 62 -5.43 -14.84 19.47
C SER A 62 -4.27 -13.99 18.95
N GLY A 63 -3.12 -14.07 19.62
CA GLY A 63 -1.94 -13.27 19.33
C GLY A 63 -1.90 -11.95 20.11
N SER A 64 -0.89 -11.15 19.87
CA SER A 64 -0.67 -9.88 20.57
C SER A 64 -0.48 -8.70 19.64
N ILE A 65 -0.88 -7.50 20.11
CA ILE A 65 -0.62 -6.21 19.46
C ILE A 65 -0.09 -5.27 20.52
N ARG A 66 1.09 -4.71 20.30
CA ARG A 66 1.67 -3.68 21.17
C ARG A 66 1.84 -2.37 20.41
N LEU A 67 1.46 -1.28 21.04
CA LEU A 67 1.68 0.09 20.57
C LEU A 67 2.49 0.85 21.64
N ASP A 68 3.66 1.36 21.27
CA ASP A 68 4.63 1.94 22.19
C ASP A 68 4.87 1.05 23.44
N GLY A 69 4.99 -0.27 23.22
CA GLY A 69 5.15 -1.28 24.25
C GLY A 69 3.90 -1.62 25.07
N VAL A 70 2.77 -0.93 24.86
CA VAL A 70 1.53 -1.16 25.60
C VAL A 70 0.63 -2.16 24.84
N ASP A 71 0.01 -3.10 25.55
CA ASP A 71 -0.95 -4.03 25.00
C ASP A 71 -2.21 -3.29 24.50
N ALA A 72 -2.35 -3.23 23.18
CA ALA A 72 -3.44 -2.55 22.49
C ALA A 72 -4.77 -3.33 22.60
N VAL A 73 -4.71 -4.65 22.78
CA VAL A 73 -5.90 -5.51 22.91
C VAL A 73 -6.55 -5.32 24.27
N ALA A 74 -5.73 -5.22 25.32
CA ALA A 74 -6.20 -4.93 26.68
C ALA A 74 -6.62 -3.46 26.84
N ASN A 75 -6.02 -2.54 26.07
CA ASN A 75 -6.22 -1.09 26.19
C ASN A 75 -6.66 -0.44 24.87
N PRO A 76 -7.82 -0.79 24.28
CA PRO A 76 -8.23 -0.30 22.97
C PRO A 76 -8.48 1.23 22.92
N ALA A 77 -8.79 1.85 24.05
CA ALA A 77 -8.93 3.30 24.15
C ALA A 77 -7.58 4.01 23.99
N LEU A 78 -6.52 3.45 24.56
CA LEU A 78 -5.15 3.95 24.40
C LEU A 78 -4.65 3.70 22.97
N ALA A 79 -4.91 2.52 22.39
CA ALA A 79 -4.60 2.23 20.99
C ALA A 79 -5.14 3.34 20.07
N ARG A 80 -6.42 3.71 20.20
CA ARG A 80 -7.03 4.80 19.44
C ARG A 80 -6.43 6.18 19.70
N ARG A 81 -5.87 6.42 20.87
CA ARG A 81 -5.18 7.69 21.18
C ARG A 81 -3.80 7.76 20.54
N LEU A 82 -3.09 6.63 20.47
CA LEU A 82 -1.75 6.53 19.89
C LEU A 82 -1.77 6.46 18.36
N THR A 83 -2.91 6.11 17.76
CA THR A 83 -3.05 5.95 16.31
C THR A 83 -3.87 7.07 15.65
N ASN A 84 -3.47 7.47 14.46
CA ASN A 84 -4.30 8.21 13.52
C ASN A 84 -4.58 7.33 12.32
N VAL A 85 -5.81 7.34 11.83
CA VAL A 85 -6.21 6.50 10.68
C VAL A 85 -6.89 7.35 9.62
N GLN A 86 -6.35 7.31 8.42
CA GLN A 86 -7.07 7.67 7.22
C GLN A 86 -7.68 6.39 6.66
N ALA A 87 -8.98 6.23 6.81
CA ALA A 87 -9.69 5.07 6.28
C ALA A 87 -9.87 5.16 4.76
N GLN A 88 -10.06 4.01 4.11
CA GLN A 88 -10.35 3.93 2.68
C GLN A 88 -11.62 4.72 2.31
N ALA A 89 -12.67 4.66 3.12
CA ALA A 89 -13.86 5.48 2.92
C ALA A 89 -13.59 6.95 3.24
N ASN A 90 -14.16 7.84 2.43
CA ASN A 90 -14.07 9.27 2.71
C ASN A 90 -14.75 9.61 4.04
N VAL A 91 -14.04 10.37 4.88
CA VAL A 91 -14.58 10.84 6.16
C VAL A 91 -15.72 11.82 5.88
N PRO A 92 -16.93 11.61 6.46
CA PRO A 92 -18.04 12.53 6.28
C PRO A 92 -17.75 13.84 7.06
N ILE A 93 -17.25 14.85 6.37
CA ILE A 93 -17.02 16.19 6.91
C ILE A 93 -18.11 17.16 6.44
N THR A 94 -19.31 16.64 6.20
CA THR A 94 -20.47 17.43 5.73
C THR A 94 -20.72 18.65 6.62
N GLY A 95 -20.89 19.82 6.00
CA GLY A 95 -21.08 21.08 6.71
C GLY A 95 -19.78 21.77 7.16
N LEU A 96 -18.63 21.12 7.02
CA LEU A 96 -17.32 21.72 7.32
C LEU A 96 -16.57 22.08 6.03
N THR A 97 -15.56 22.91 6.17
CA THR A 97 -14.55 23.15 5.13
C THR A 97 -13.27 22.39 5.46
N PRO A 98 -12.38 22.09 4.50
CA PRO A 98 -11.11 21.44 4.76
C PRO A 98 -10.33 22.05 5.93
N LEU A 99 -10.12 23.34 5.92
CA LEU A 99 -9.40 24.04 7.00
C LEU A 99 -10.07 23.87 8.37
N THR A 100 -11.41 23.95 8.41
CA THR A 100 -12.17 23.78 9.65
C THR A 100 -12.09 22.35 10.15
N ALA A 101 -12.21 21.36 9.27
CA ALA A 101 -12.14 19.94 9.62
C ALA A 101 -10.75 19.56 10.17
N ILE A 102 -9.68 19.96 9.50
CA ILE A 102 -8.31 19.71 9.94
C ILE A 102 -8.06 20.34 11.32
N ASN A 103 -8.44 21.62 11.51
CA ASN A 103 -8.26 22.31 12.78
C ASN A 103 -9.09 21.68 13.91
N LEU A 104 -10.33 21.27 13.63
CA LEU A 104 -11.20 20.60 14.60
C LEU A 104 -10.60 19.29 15.08
N VAL A 105 -10.18 18.41 14.15
CA VAL A 105 -9.56 17.12 14.49
C VAL A 105 -8.27 17.33 15.29
N GLY A 106 -7.42 18.27 14.91
CA GLY A 106 -6.21 18.56 15.66
C GLY A 106 -6.49 19.01 17.10
N ARG A 107 -7.55 19.78 17.32
CA ARG A 107 -7.99 20.15 18.69
C ARG A 107 -8.56 18.97 19.46
N MET A 108 -9.34 18.11 18.82
CA MET A 108 -9.86 16.88 19.43
C MET A 108 -8.71 15.92 19.85
N ARG A 109 -7.59 15.95 19.12
CA ARG A 109 -6.37 15.21 19.42
C ARG A 109 -5.50 15.88 20.51
N GLY A 110 -5.98 16.96 21.14
CA GLY A 110 -5.28 17.66 22.23
C GLY A 110 -4.31 18.74 21.77
N GLY A 111 -4.29 19.10 20.50
CA GLY A 111 -3.45 20.15 19.98
C GLY A 111 -3.84 21.54 20.52
N ARG A 112 -2.84 22.38 20.81
CA ARG A 112 -3.06 23.76 21.27
C ARG A 112 -3.67 24.59 20.13
N PRO A 113 -4.71 25.41 20.38
CA PRO A 113 -5.50 26.07 19.33
C PRO A 113 -4.68 26.83 18.28
N ARG A 114 -3.71 27.64 18.73
CA ARG A 114 -2.85 28.44 17.82
C ARG A 114 -1.92 27.56 16.99
N GLN A 115 -1.30 26.54 17.61
CA GLN A 115 -0.40 25.62 16.92
C GLN A 115 -1.16 24.75 15.92
N THR A 116 -2.31 24.22 16.31
CA THR A 116 -3.16 23.39 15.44
C THR A 116 -3.62 24.18 14.22
N ARG A 117 -4.06 25.42 14.41
CA ARG A 117 -4.48 26.28 13.29
C ARG A 117 -3.33 26.54 12.33
N ARG A 118 -2.17 26.93 12.86
CA ARG A 118 -0.98 27.15 12.04
C ARG A 118 -0.61 25.88 11.24
N ARG A 119 -0.57 24.71 11.91
CA ARG A 119 -0.25 23.45 11.25
C ARG A 119 -1.30 23.06 10.19
N ALA A 120 -2.58 23.35 10.43
CA ALA A 120 -3.64 23.14 9.44
C ALA A 120 -3.44 24.03 8.20
N GLU A 121 -3.07 25.31 8.38
CA GLU A 121 -2.76 26.23 7.28
C GLU A 121 -1.52 25.76 6.49
N GLU A 122 -0.45 25.31 7.18
CA GLU A 122 0.76 24.73 6.55
C GLU A 122 0.43 23.47 5.71
N LEU A 123 -0.43 22.58 6.21
CA LEU A 123 -0.84 21.37 5.47
C LEU A 123 -1.73 21.71 4.26
N ILE A 124 -2.61 22.70 4.38
CA ILE A 124 -3.41 23.19 3.25
C ILE A 124 -2.51 23.72 2.13
N GLU A 125 -1.48 24.47 2.47
CA GLU A 125 -0.50 24.99 1.51
C GLU A 125 0.35 23.86 0.91
N ALA A 126 0.91 23.01 1.75
CA ALA A 126 1.80 21.89 1.33
C ALA A 126 1.11 20.87 0.42
N LEU A 127 -0.20 20.68 0.54
CA LEU A 127 -1.01 19.78 -0.28
C LEU A 127 -1.71 20.48 -1.46
N ASP A 128 -1.40 21.75 -1.71
CA ASP A 128 -2.05 22.58 -2.75
C ASP A 128 -3.59 22.56 -2.64
N LEU A 129 -4.10 22.77 -1.41
CA LEU A 129 -5.52 22.83 -1.11
C LEU A 129 -6.06 24.25 -0.87
N GLY A 130 -5.25 25.28 -1.13
CA GLY A 130 -5.57 26.69 -0.83
C GLY A 130 -6.90 27.14 -1.41
N GLU A 131 -7.19 26.79 -2.66
CA GLU A 131 -8.43 27.12 -3.36
C GLU A 131 -9.67 26.52 -2.67
N TRP A 132 -9.55 25.32 -2.09
CA TRP A 132 -10.65 24.61 -1.42
C TRP A 132 -10.68 24.80 0.09
N ALA A 133 -9.70 25.48 0.68
CA ALA A 133 -9.53 25.58 2.13
C ALA A 133 -10.81 26.00 2.88
N ARG A 134 -11.62 26.84 2.24
CA ARG A 134 -12.88 27.38 2.78
C ARG A 134 -14.12 26.96 1.99
N THR A 135 -13.98 26.04 1.05
CA THR A 135 -15.09 25.49 0.27
C THR A 135 -15.81 24.41 1.10
N PRO A 136 -17.15 24.42 1.18
CA PRO A 136 -17.89 23.38 1.88
C PRO A 136 -17.61 22.00 1.31
N ALA A 137 -17.46 20.99 2.17
CA ALA A 137 -17.06 19.63 1.81
C ALA A 137 -17.93 18.96 0.73
N GLN A 138 -19.18 19.36 0.61
CA GLN A 138 -20.10 18.84 -0.42
C GLN A 138 -19.77 19.35 -1.84
N LYS A 139 -18.89 20.33 -1.96
CA LYS A 139 -18.49 20.96 -3.23
C LYS A 139 -17.06 20.65 -3.64
N ILE A 140 -16.33 19.84 -2.86
CA ILE A 140 -14.97 19.44 -3.18
C ILE A 140 -14.94 18.08 -3.90
N SER A 141 -13.90 17.83 -4.69
CA SER A 141 -13.70 16.53 -5.36
C SER A 141 -13.28 15.43 -4.38
N GLY A 142 -13.38 14.16 -4.80
CA GLY A 142 -12.92 13.00 -4.03
C GLY A 142 -11.45 13.12 -3.65
N GLY A 143 -10.59 13.55 -4.58
CA GLY A 143 -9.16 13.73 -4.31
C GLY A 143 -8.88 14.82 -3.27
N VAL A 144 -9.57 15.97 -3.34
CA VAL A 144 -9.46 17.02 -2.32
C VAL A 144 -9.96 16.54 -0.95
N ALA A 145 -11.04 15.76 -0.91
CA ALA A 145 -11.53 15.13 0.32
C ALA A 145 -10.52 14.14 0.89
N ARG A 146 -9.86 13.36 0.03
CA ARG A 146 -8.81 12.40 0.40
C ARG A 146 -7.60 13.10 1.03
N LEU A 147 -7.10 14.15 0.40
CA LEU A 147 -6.00 14.97 0.93
C LEU A 147 -6.39 15.70 2.23
N THR A 148 -7.64 16.14 2.35
CA THR A 148 -8.17 16.70 3.60
C THR A 148 -8.15 15.64 4.71
N ALA A 149 -8.56 14.39 4.43
CA ALA A 149 -8.52 13.30 5.39
C ALA A 149 -7.07 12.97 5.84
N PHE A 150 -6.12 12.98 4.92
CA PHE A 150 -4.70 12.88 5.26
C PHE A 150 -4.26 14.02 6.19
N ALA A 151 -4.56 15.27 5.84
CA ALA A 151 -4.20 16.44 6.66
C ALA A 151 -4.83 16.38 8.07
N MET A 152 -6.04 15.83 8.20
CA MET A 152 -6.67 15.57 9.50
C MET A 152 -5.87 14.56 10.35
N CYS A 153 -5.22 13.58 9.72
CA CYS A 153 -4.33 12.63 10.41
C CYS A 153 -2.97 13.26 10.76
N ALA A 154 -2.47 14.15 9.90
CA ALA A 154 -1.13 14.73 9.98
C ALA A 154 -1.02 16.00 10.85
N VAL A 155 -2.14 16.64 11.21
CA VAL A 155 -2.15 17.92 11.97
C VAL A 155 -1.67 17.77 13.41
N VAL A 156 -2.03 16.67 14.08
CA VAL A 156 -1.53 16.22 15.39
C VAL A 156 -1.39 14.69 15.31
N PRO A 157 -0.28 14.20 14.75
CA PRO A 157 -0.08 12.77 14.59
C PRO A 157 0.09 12.07 15.94
N GLY A 158 -0.36 10.83 16.01
CA GLY A 158 0.00 9.89 17.07
C GLY A 158 1.37 9.26 16.80
N SER A 159 1.74 8.32 17.63
CA SER A 159 2.96 7.53 17.43
C SER A 159 2.87 6.67 16.14
N LEU A 160 1.67 6.18 15.82
CA LEU A 160 1.37 5.44 14.59
C LEU A 160 0.35 6.17 13.72
N VAL A 161 0.68 6.34 12.44
CA VAL A 161 -0.23 6.88 11.42
C VAL A 161 -0.50 5.77 10.40
N ILE A 162 -1.77 5.39 10.26
CA ILE A 162 -2.23 4.37 9.30
C ILE A 162 -2.94 5.08 8.15
N LEU A 163 -2.47 4.84 6.94
CA LEU A 163 -2.99 5.44 5.72
C LEU A 163 -3.51 4.32 4.81
N ASP A 164 -4.83 4.20 4.68
CA ASP A 164 -5.47 3.19 3.85
C ASP A 164 -5.85 3.79 2.49
N GLU A 165 -5.13 3.37 1.44
CA GLU A 165 -5.26 3.85 0.07
C GLU A 165 -5.24 5.39 -0.05
N PRO A 166 -4.20 6.07 0.46
CA PRO A 166 -4.21 7.53 0.58
C PRO A 166 -4.18 8.27 -0.76
N THR A 167 -3.79 7.61 -1.84
CA THR A 167 -3.61 8.19 -3.18
C THR A 167 -4.81 8.02 -4.10
N ASN A 168 -5.83 7.27 -3.69
CA ASN A 168 -7.01 7.04 -4.49
C ASN A 168 -7.73 8.37 -4.81
N ASP A 169 -8.13 8.54 -6.07
CA ASP A 169 -8.77 9.75 -6.60
C ASP A 169 -7.90 11.02 -6.58
N VAL A 170 -6.63 10.94 -6.17
CA VAL A 170 -5.70 12.07 -6.11
C VAL A 170 -4.96 12.20 -7.46
N ASP A 171 -4.96 13.41 -8.02
CA ASP A 171 -4.23 13.69 -9.25
C ASP A 171 -2.70 13.52 -9.09
N PRO A 172 -1.97 13.27 -10.21
CA PRO A 172 -0.55 12.94 -10.13
C PRO A 172 0.33 14.05 -9.51
N VAL A 173 -0.07 15.32 -9.60
CA VAL A 173 0.70 16.44 -9.04
C VAL A 173 0.58 16.46 -7.52
N ARG A 174 -0.65 16.46 -7.01
CA ARG A 174 -0.93 16.44 -5.57
C ARG A 174 -0.53 15.14 -4.91
N ARG A 175 -0.51 14.04 -5.65
CA ARG A 175 0.00 12.74 -5.16
C ARG A 175 1.47 12.83 -4.76
N ARG A 176 2.31 13.55 -5.51
CA ARG A 176 3.71 13.80 -5.14
C ARG A 176 3.80 14.58 -3.83
N LEU A 177 3.02 15.66 -3.70
CA LEU A 177 2.97 16.46 -2.48
C LEU A 177 2.51 15.61 -1.27
N LEU A 178 1.57 14.70 -1.47
CA LEU A 178 1.13 13.77 -0.44
C LEU A 178 2.28 12.84 0.01
N TRP A 179 3.07 12.29 -0.94
CA TRP A 179 4.21 11.45 -0.60
C TRP A 179 5.28 12.22 0.18
N ASP A 180 5.56 13.47 -0.20
CA ASP A 180 6.47 14.34 0.54
C ASP A 180 6.00 14.55 1.98
N GLN A 181 4.70 14.79 2.19
CA GLN A 181 4.15 14.95 3.53
C GLN A 181 4.14 13.65 4.34
N ILE A 182 3.95 12.49 3.73
CA ILE A 182 4.07 11.17 4.39
C ILE A 182 5.53 10.97 4.85
N ARG A 183 6.50 11.28 4.01
CA ARG A 183 7.93 11.18 4.37
C ARG A 183 8.28 12.13 5.51
N LEU A 184 7.82 13.37 5.48
CA LEU A 184 8.02 14.34 6.57
C LEU A 184 7.39 13.89 7.91
N LEU A 185 6.27 13.17 7.89
CA LEU A 185 5.70 12.57 9.11
C LEU A 185 6.65 11.52 9.71
N ALA A 186 7.22 10.66 8.88
CA ALA A 186 8.18 9.66 9.34
C ALA A 186 9.47 10.33 9.84
N GLU A 187 10.03 11.29 9.12
CA GLU A 187 11.21 12.07 9.54
C GLU A 187 11.00 12.79 10.87
N ALA A 188 9.77 13.20 11.17
CA ALA A 188 9.39 13.76 12.47
C ALA A 188 9.26 12.71 13.59
N GLY A 189 9.48 11.42 13.28
CA GLY A 189 9.51 10.31 14.24
C GLY A 189 8.22 9.48 14.30
N ALA A 190 7.18 9.79 13.54
CA ALA A 190 5.99 8.95 13.50
C ALA A 190 6.28 7.62 12.78
N ALA A 191 5.73 6.51 13.27
CA ALA A 191 5.63 5.27 12.51
C ALA A 191 4.48 5.40 11.50
N VAL A 192 4.69 5.03 10.25
CA VAL A 192 3.65 5.09 9.22
C VAL A 192 3.40 3.70 8.65
N LEU A 193 2.14 3.24 8.73
CA LEU A 193 1.67 2.03 8.07
C LEU A 193 0.84 2.43 6.85
N LEU A 194 1.41 2.22 5.67
CA LEU A 194 0.75 2.47 4.39
C LEU A 194 0.06 1.19 3.92
N VAL A 195 -1.25 1.20 3.84
CA VAL A 195 -2.03 0.06 3.33
C VAL A 195 -2.43 0.37 1.89
N THR A 196 -2.01 -0.47 0.96
CA THR A 196 -2.35 -0.28 -0.46
C THR A 196 -2.32 -1.61 -1.22
N HIS A 197 -2.97 -1.62 -2.37
CA HIS A 197 -2.83 -2.67 -3.39
C HIS A 197 -1.96 -2.20 -4.58
N ASN A 198 -1.55 -0.92 -4.59
CA ASN A 198 -0.72 -0.36 -5.65
C ASN A 198 0.77 -0.55 -5.35
N VAL A 199 1.34 -1.60 -5.94
CA VAL A 199 2.74 -2.00 -5.73
C VAL A 199 3.72 -0.90 -6.15
N ARG A 200 3.48 -0.26 -7.32
CA ARG A 200 4.38 0.77 -7.88
C ARG A 200 4.48 2.02 -7.02
N GLU A 201 3.36 2.40 -6.40
CA GLU A 201 3.35 3.53 -5.48
C GLU A 201 4.05 3.18 -4.17
N ALA A 202 3.78 1.99 -3.64
CA ALA A 202 4.42 1.51 -2.43
C ALA A 202 5.95 1.45 -2.58
N GLU A 203 6.46 0.90 -3.69
CA GLU A 203 7.90 0.76 -3.95
C GLU A 203 8.69 2.07 -3.77
N ARG A 204 8.09 3.21 -4.15
CA ARG A 204 8.76 4.52 -4.10
C ARG A 204 8.66 5.22 -2.75
N ALA A 205 7.72 4.84 -1.94
CA ALA A 205 7.31 5.60 -0.76
C ALA A 205 7.72 4.95 0.56
N VAL A 206 8.02 3.65 0.55
CA VAL A 206 8.22 2.86 1.77
C VAL A 206 9.68 2.48 1.99
N ASP A 207 10.04 2.31 3.25
CA ASP A 207 11.35 1.77 3.65
C ASP A 207 11.32 0.24 3.63
N ARG A 208 10.17 -0.37 3.97
CA ARG A 208 9.97 -1.81 4.02
C ARG A 208 8.53 -2.17 3.62
N LEU A 209 8.37 -3.37 3.11
CA LEU A 209 7.09 -3.94 2.68
C LEU A 209 6.79 -5.23 3.45
N THR A 210 5.53 -5.42 3.77
CA THR A 210 4.95 -6.68 4.22
C THR A 210 3.85 -7.05 3.24
N VAL A 211 3.98 -8.20 2.58
CA VAL A 211 2.99 -8.72 1.62
C VAL A 211 2.06 -9.69 2.33
N LEU A 212 0.79 -9.35 2.34
CA LEU A 212 -0.27 -10.16 2.96
C LEU A 212 -1.09 -10.87 1.88
N ASP A 213 -1.24 -12.16 2.00
CA ASP A 213 -2.08 -12.99 1.13
C ASP A 213 -2.88 -13.99 1.94
N HIS A 214 -4.20 -14.06 1.70
CA HIS A 214 -5.12 -14.96 2.42
C HIS A 214 -4.91 -14.99 3.96
N GLY A 215 -4.62 -13.82 4.55
CA GLY A 215 -4.41 -13.66 5.99
C GLY A 215 -3.01 -14.03 6.49
N HIS A 216 -2.09 -14.42 5.62
CA HIS A 216 -0.71 -14.77 5.95
C HIS A 216 0.27 -13.72 5.42
N VAL A 217 1.35 -13.47 6.15
CA VAL A 217 2.51 -12.74 5.62
C VAL A 217 3.31 -13.71 4.76
N ILE A 218 3.39 -13.44 3.46
CA ILE A 218 4.09 -14.29 2.48
C ILE A 218 5.47 -13.76 2.10
N ALA A 219 5.72 -12.47 2.29
CA ALA A 219 7.03 -11.84 2.08
C ALA A 219 7.17 -10.57 2.93
N GLU A 220 8.39 -10.28 3.35
CA GLU A 220 8.76 -9.08 4.07
C GLU A 220 10.19 -8.66 3.74
N GLY A 221 10.42 -7.35 3.57
CA GLY A 221 11.76 -6.82 3.28
C GLY A 221 11.72 -5.42 2.67
N THR A 222 12.89 -4.85 2.41
CA THR A 222 12.98 -3.64 1.58
C THR A 222 12.55 -3.96 0.15
N PRO A 223 12.01 -2.99 -0.62
CA PRO A 223 11.68 -3.22 -2.03
C PRO A 223 12.82 -3.87 -2.80
N ALA A 224 14.04 -3.34 -2.63
CA ALA A 224 15.23 -3.87 -3.30
C ALA A 224 15.58 -5.32 -2.87
N ALA A 225 15.41 -5.67 -1.58
CA ALA A 225 15.67 -7.03 -1.08
C ALA A 225 14.65 -8.04 -1.63
N LEU A 226 13.37 -7.64 -1.73
CA LEU A 226 12.32 -8.49 -2.31
C LEU A 226 12.57 -8.77 -3.79
N VAL A 227 12.96 -7.76 -4.56
CA VAL A 227 13.33 -7.91 -5.97
C VAL A 227 14.58 -8.81 -6.11
N ALA A 228 15.63 -8.55 -5.32
CA ALA A 228 16.86 -9.36 -5.36
C ALA A 228 16.65 -10.83 -4.96
N GLY A 229 15.70 -11.10 -4.05
CA GLY A 229 15.38 -12.44 -3.57
C GLY A 229 14.58 -13.29 -4.58
N HIS A 230 14.06 -12.71 -5.65
CA HIS A 230 13.23 -13.42 -6.62
C HIS A 230 13.99 -14.39 -7.53
N GLY A 231 15.32 -14.27 -7.66
CA GLY A 231 16.18 -15.16 -8.44
C GLY A 231 16.31 -14.79 -9.93
N SER A 232 15.32 -14.21 -10.57
CA SER A 232 15.41 -13.68 -11.95
C SER A 232 15.82 -12.22 -11.93
N SER A 233 16.55 -11.76 -12.95
CA SER A 233 17.06 -10.38 -13.01
C SER A 233 16.25 -9.51 -13.96
N PHE A 234 15.59 -10.12 -14.95
CA PHE A 234 14.84 -9.43 -16.00
C PHE A 234 13.53 -10.14 -16.31
N VAL A 235 12.60 -9.37 -16.84
CA VAL A 235 11.35 -9.85 -17.43
C VAL A 235 11.34 -9.44 -18.90
N LEU A 236 11.10 -10.40 -19.78
CA LEU A 236 10.87 -10.17 -21.19
C LEU A 236 9.35 -10.20 -21.43
N GLU A 237 8.73 -9.02 -21.55
CA GLU A 237 7.34 -8.91 -21.93
C GLU A 237 7.19 -9.09 -23.44
N VAL A 238 6.18 -9.84 -23.87
CA VAL A 238 5.88 -10.07 -25.28
C VAL A 238 4.40 -9.85 -25.57
N SER A 239 4.12 -9.15 -26.67
CA SER A 239 2.76 -9.04 -27.23
C SER A 239 2.62 -10.08 -28.35
N ARG A 240 1.72 -11.02 -28.15
CA ARG A 240 1.49 -12.16 -29.04
C ARG A 240 0.59 -11.79 -30.21
N THR A 241 0.92 -12.26 -31.41
CA THR A 241 0.03 -12.21 -32.55
C THR A 241 -1.17 -13.16 -32.30
N PRO A 242 -2.43 -12.70 -32.46
CA PRO A 242 -3.60 -13.54 -32.25
C PRO A 242 -3.55 -14.83 -33.05
N GLY A 243 -3.87 -15.95 -32.38
CA GLY A 243 -3.87 -17.30 -32.99
C GLY A 243 -2.49 -17.96 -33.14
N ARG A 244 -1.41 -17.28 -32.78
CA ARG A 244 -0.05 -17.86 -32.75
C ARG A 244 0.30 -18.38 -31.36
N ARG A 245 0.99 -19.51 -31.32
CA ARG A 245 1.51 -20.07 -30.06
C ARG A 245 2.95 -19.57 -29.84
N ILE A 246 3.22 -19.16 -28.62
CA ILE A 246 4.57 -18.77 -28.18
C ILE A 246 5.21 -19.96 -27.46
N GLU A 247 6.42 -20.32 -27.86
CA GLU A 247 7.25 -21.33 -27.20
C GLU A 247 8.59 -20.70 -26.84
N PRO A 248 8.83 -20.41 -25.54
CA PRO A 248 10.07 -19.81 -25.11
C PRO A 248 11.23 -20.82 -25.22
N PRO A 249 12.49 -20.37 -25.22
CA PRO A 249 13.64 -21.25 -25.20
C PRO A 249 13.63 -22.20 -24.02
N ALA A 250 14.25 -23.39 -24.19
CA ALA A 250 14.36 -24.40 -23.14
C ALA A 250 14.94 -23.81 -21.85
N GLY A 251 14.27 -24.05 -20.72
CA GLY A 251 14.66 -23.55 -19.41
C GLY A 251 14.24 -22.11 -19.11
N MET A 252 13.37 -21.52 -19.92
CA MET A 252 12.67 -20.27 -19.62
C MET A 252 11.18 -20.57 -19.42
N SER A 253 10.59 -19.98 -18.38
CA SER A 253 9.18 -20.15 -18.05
C SER A 253 8.36 -19.01 -18.64
N LEU A 254 7.30 -19.34 -19.38
CA LEU A 254 6.34 -18.40 -19.92
C LEU A 254 5.17 -18.26 -18.94
N THR A 255 4.90 -17.04 -18.50
CA THR A 255 3.68 -16.68 -17.77
C THR A 255 2.73 -15.96 -18.73
N GLN A 256 1.56 -16.55 -18.97
CA GLN A 256 0.54 -15.95 -19.85
C GLN A 256 -0.37 -15.07 -19.02
N HIS A 257 -0.44 -13.78 -19.35
CA HIS A 257 -1.29 -12.81 -18.64
C HIS A 257 -2.71 -12.74 -19.23
N ASP A 258 -2.80 -12.70 -20.57
CA ASP A 258 -4.08 -12.69 -21.29
C ASP A 258 -3.93 -13.31 -22.71
N ALA A 259 -4.93 -13.11 -23.55
CA ALA A 259 -4.92 -13.64 -24.92
C ALA A 259 -3.79 -13.08 -25.80
N VAL A 260 -3.23 -11.92 -25.44
CA VAL A 260 -2.26 -11.16 -26.25
C VAL A 260 -0.93 -10.99 -25.52
N ARG A 261 -0.91 -10.86 -24.19
CA ARG A 261 0.30 -10.56 -23.40
C ARG A 261 0.81 -11.77 -22.66
N ALA A 262 2.11 -11.94 -22.68
CA ALA A 262 2.81 -12.92 -21.88
C ALA A 262 4.17 -12.36 -21.44
N SER A 263 4.74 -12.93 -20.40
CA SER A 263 6.08 -12.59 -19.93
C SER A 263 6.95 -13.84 -19.75
N VAL A 264 8.24 -13.64 -19.87
CA VAL A 264 9.27 -14.69 -19.64
C VAL A 264 10.22 -14.15 -18.59
N ALA A 265 10.37 -14.87 -17.50
CA ALA A 265 11.39 -14.57 -16.48
C ALA A 265 12.77 -14.96 -17.03
N VAL A 266 13.73 -14.03 -16.96
CA VAL A 266 15.04 -14.15 -17.60
C VAL A 266 16.15 -13.90 -16.58
N ASP A 267 17.01 -14.88 -16.40
CA ASP A 267 18.23 -14.72 -15.61
C ASP A 267 19.26 -13.88 -16.37
N SER A 268 20.12 -13.14 -15.65
CA SER A 268 21.12 -12.24 -16.24
C SER A 268 21.98 -12.93 -17.31
N HIS A 269 22.38 -14.19 -17.08
CA HIS A 269 23.25 -14.95 -18.01
C HIS A 269 22.51 -15.42 -19.28
N ARG A 270 21.17 -15.34 -19.32
CA ARG A 270 20.34 -15.74 -20.47
C ARG A 270 19.75 -14.58 -21.25
N THR A 271 20.09 -13.36 -20.89
CA THR A 271 19.54 -12.13 -21.49
C THR A 271 19.72 -12.11 -23.03
N THR A 272 20.93 -12.43 -23.50
CA THR A 272 21.21 -12.50 -24.95
C THR A 272 20.31 -13.51 -25.65
N GLN A 273 20.19 -14.73 -25.11
CA GLN A 273 19.35 -15.78 -25.67
C GLN A 273 17.87 -15.37 -25.73
N ALA A 274 17.37 -14.71 -24.69
CA ALA A 274 15.99 -14.22 -24.61
C ALA A 274 15.70 -13.17 -25.69
N VAL A 275 16.61 -12.20 -25.86
CA VAL A 275 16.46 -11.14 -26.85
C VAL A 275 16.59 -11.68 -28.27
N GLU A 276 17.52 -12.56 -28.56
CA GLU A 276 17.66 -13.21 -29.86
C GLU A 276 16.38 -14.01 -30.22
N TRP A 277 15.87 -14.79 -29.29
CA TRP A 277 14.60 -15.49 -29.47
C TRP A 277 13.44 -14.54 -29.78
N ALA A 278 13.29 -13.46 -29.00
CA ALA A 278 12.23 -12.47 -29.22
C ALA A 278 12.36 -11.78 -30.57
N ALA A 279 13.59 -11.44 -31.00
CA ALA A 279 13.84 -10.86 -32.30
C ALA A 279 13.44 -11.80 -33.46
N HIS A 280 13.74 -13.11 -33.35
CA HIS A 280 13.30 -14.12 -34.31
C HIS A 280 11.77 -14.27 -34.32
N ALA A 281 11.14 -14.38 -33.13
CA ALA A 281 9.69 -14.51 -33.00
C ALA A 281 8.94 -13.27 -33.58
N LEU A 282 9.53 -12.08 -33.46
CA LEU A 282 9.02 -10.85 -34.09
C LEU A 282 9.12 -10.92 -35.62
N LYS A 283 10.30 -11.35 -36.14
CA LYS A 283 10.52 -11.51 -37.59
C LYS A 283 9.59 -12.56 -38.21
N ASP A 284 9.29 -13.65 -37.46
CA ASP A 284 8.41 -14.71 -37.92
C ASP A 284 6.91 -14.41 -37.71
N GLY A 285 6.60 -13.20 -37.20
CA GLY A 285 5.23 -12.75 -36.96
C GLY A 285 4.49 -13.54 -35.86
N VAL A 286 5.23 -14.16 -34.94
CA VAL A 286 4.68 -14.88 -33.77
C VAL A 286 4.33 -13.89 -32.67
N ILE A 287 5.16 -12.84 -32.52
CA ILE A 287 4.92 -11.71 -31.62
C ILE A 287 4.92 -10.41 -32.39
N GLU A 288 4.20 -9.41 -31.88
CA GLU A 288 4.11 -8.08 -32.48
C GLU A 288 5.06 -7.09 -31.83
N ARG A 289 5.43 -7.32 -30.57
CA ARG A 289 6.30 -6.47 -29.77
C ARG A 289 6.96 -7.29 -28.68
N TYR A 290 8.18 -6.88 -28.29
CA TYR A 290 8.80 -7.32 -27.04
C TYR A 290 9.48 -6.15 -26.35
N GLU A 291 9.62 -6.30 -25.01
CA GLU A 291 10.33 -5.34 -24.16
C GLU A 291 11.05 -6.12 -23.06
N LEU A 292 12.36 -5.90 -22.91
CA LEU A 292 13.15 -6.46 -21.83
C LEU A 292 13.37 -5.38 -20.77
N ALA A 293 12.90 -5.63 -19.57
CA ALA A 293 13.05 -4.72 -18.43
C ALA A 293 13.66 -5.46 -17.22
N PRO A 294 14.34 -4.76 -16.31
CA PRO A 294 14.64 -5.33 -15.00
C PRO A 294 13.35 -5.77 -14.30
N ILE A 295 13.43 -6.85 -13.53
CA ILE A 295 12.27 -7.30 -12.75
C ILE A 295 11.83 -6.21 -11.78
N SER A 296 10.54 -5.95 -11.74
CA SER A 296 9.92 -4.97 -10.85
C SER A 296 9.36 -5.64 -9.59
N LEU A 297 9.07 -4.86 -8.57
CA LEU A 297 8.37 -5.35 -7.38
C LEU A 297 6.96 -5.87 -7.73
N GLU A 298 6.33 -5.32 -8.78
CA GLU A 298 5.02 -5.79 -9.27
C GLU A 298 5.11 -7.21 -9.82
N ASP A 299 6.17 -7.54 -10.57
CA ASP A 299 6.42 -8.89 -11.07
C ASP A 299 6.63 -9.88 -9.92
N VAL A 300 7.40 -9.45 -8.90
CA VAL A 300 7.61 -10.25 -7.68
C VAL A 300 6.29 -10.48 -6.95
N TYR A 301 5.47 -9.44 -6.80
CA TYR A 301 4.16 -9.55 -6.15
C TYR A 301 3.23 -10.51 -6.88
N VAL A 302 3.12 -10.39 -8.21
CA VAL A 302 2.31 -11.31 -9.05
C VAL A 302 2.79 -12.75 -8.91
N HIS A 303 4.12 -12.97 -8.88
CA HIS A 303 4.67 -14.29 -8.69
C HIS A 303 4.35 -14.89 -7.31
N LEU A 304 4.49 -14.11 -6.25
CA LEU A 304 4.24 -14.54 -4.87
C LEU A 304 2.76 -14.85 -4.60
N THR A 305 1.85 -14.07 -5.17
CA THR A 305 0.39 -14.24 -4.95
C THR A 305 -0.27 -15.19 -5.92
N GLY A 306 0.44 -15.64 -6.98
CA GLY A 306 -0.16 -16.44 -8.05
C GLY A 306 -1.27 -15.70 -8.81
N SER A 307 -1.45 -14.41 -8.57
CA SER A 307 -2.47 -13.58 -9.23
C SER A 307 -2.05 -13.35 -10.67
N THR A 308 -2.81 -13.88 -11.62
CA THR A 308 -2.70 -13.44 -13.02
C THR A 308 -3.07 -11.96 -13.07
N GLY A 309 -2.26 -11.14 -13.74
CA GLY A 309 -2.30 -9.68 -13.75
C GLY A 309 -3.63 -8.99 -14.11
N GLU A 310 -4.74 -9.70 -14.20
CA GLU A 310 -6.08 -9.16 -14.51
C GLU A 310 -6.69 -8.32 -13.38
N GLU A 311 -6.37 -8.61 -12.11
CA GLU A 311 -6.90 -7.82 -10.99
C GLU A 311 -6.15 -6.50 -10.78
N VAL A 312 -4.85 -6.47 -11.10
CA VAL A 312 -4.01 -5.27 -10.93
C VAL A 312 -4.31 -4.22 -12.00
N SER A 313 -4.68 -4.63 -13.22
CA SER A 313 -4.93 -3.72 -14.35
C SER A 313 -6.34 -3.11 -14.39
N ARG A 314 -7.35 -3.68 -13.73
CA ARG A 314 -8.74 -3.18 -13.77
C ARG A 314 -8.99 -1.90 -12.99
N HIS A 315 -8.03 -1.45 -12.16
CA HIS A 315 -8.17 -0.23 -11.35
C HIS A 315 -7.24 0.90 -11.80
N ALA A 316 -6.51 0.73 -12.91
CA ALA A 316 -5.61 1.74 -13.48
C ALA A 316 -6.17 2.41 -14.75
N ALA A 317 -7.47 2.20 -15.07
CA ALA A 317 -8.15 2.82 -16.20
C ALA A 317 -9.23 3.81 -15.74
#